data_4c53be1d00202259d04010c17afe7815
#
_entry.id   4c53be1d00202259d04010c17afe7815
#
_cell.length_a   1.000
_cell.length_b   1.000
_cell.length_c   1.000
_cell.angle_alpha   90.00
_cell.angle_beta   90.00
_cell.angle_gamma   90.00
#
_symmetry.space_group_name_H-M   'P 1'
#
loop_
_entity.id
_entity.type
_entity.pdbx_description
1 polymer ?
#
loop_
_entity_poly.entity_id
_entity_poly.type
_entity_poly.pdbx_seq_one_letter_code
_entity_poly.pdbx_strand_id
1 'polypeptide(L)'
;FPNTMFLPLGKPVSDHIPCVVTIESSIPKSKLFRFENFWINHSGFMEVVAASWSKACHAPNAAARICKKLKTLRYDLKRWSRDISKLKIIIQNSNESLAMMDNLEDKRPLFIQESNFRKILKSHLQTLLQFQNEYWRKRCTIRYFRFADENNKLFQSLATERYRHNSIAMLRDGDVEMHDHADKEGVLIRT
;
A
#
# COMPACT_ATOMS: atom_id res chain seq x y z
N PHE A 1 3.35 17.25 2.33
CA PHE A 1 2.05 17.24 1.64
C PHE A 1 2.00 16.07 0.65
N PRO A 2 1.57 14.86 1.08
CA PRO A 2 1.62 13.65 0.26
C PRO A 2 0.66 13.67 -0.94
N ASN A 3 -0.36 14.51 -0.90
CA ASN A 3 -1.38 14.62 -1.94
C ASN A 3 -1.20 15.85 -2.85
N THR A 4 -0.01 16.48 -2.82
CA THR A 4 0.27 17.63 -3.68
C THR A 4 0.47 17.17 -5.12
N MET A 5 -0.21 17.81 -6.05
CA MET A 5 -0.07 17.62 -7.49
C MET A 5 0.51 18.88 -8.12
N PHE A 6 1.43 18.70 -9.05
CA PHE A 6 2.02 19.76 -9.86
C PHE A 6 1.62 19.53 -11.32
N LEU A 7 0.94 20.49 -11.91
CA LEU A 7 0.47 20.43 -13.29
C LEU A 7 1.10 21.56 -14.10
N PRO A 8 2.00 21.28 -15.05
CA PRO A 8 2.44 22.25 -16.02
C PRO A 8 1.30 22.55 -17.03
N LEU A 9 1.04 23.81 -17.28
CA LEU A 9 0.07 24.25 -18.28
C LEU A 9 0.73 24.48 -19.64
N GLY A 10 -0.08 24.54 -20.70
CA GLY A 10 0.40 24.84 -22.04
C GLY A 10 1.08 26.23 -22.11
N LYS A 11 2.18 26.35 -22.88
CA LYS A 11 2.87 27.63 -23.10
C LYS A 11 2.80 28.03 -24.58
N PRO A 12 1.87 28.90 -24.97
CA PRO A 12 1.73 29.28 -26.36
C PRO A 12 2.83 30.27 -26.84
N VAL A 13 3.42 31.09 -25.97
CA VAL A 13 4.33 32.17 -26.39
C VAL A 13 5.53 32.43 -25.48
N SER A 14 5.51 32.00 -24.22
CA SER A 14 6.55 32.31 -23.20
C SER A 14 7.60 31.22 -23.08
N ASP A 15 8.85 31.56 -22.71
CA ASP A 15 9.88 30.63 -22.29
C ASP A 15 9.63 30.04 -20.90
N HIS A 16 8.74 30.67 -20.11
CA HIS A 16 8.28 30.17 -18.83
C HIS A 16 7.04 29.29 -18.98
N ILE A 17 7.03 28.16 -18.27
CA ILE A 17 5.86 27.25 -18.21
C ILE A 17 5.03 27.60 -16.97
N PRO A 18 3.80 28.11 -17.11
CA PRO A 18 2.94 28.32 -15.97
C PRO A 18 2.58 26.95 -15.35
N CYS A 19 2.53 26.88 -14.03
CA CYS A 19 2.26 25.65 -13.30
C CYS A 19 1.19 25.85 -12.24
N VAL A 20 0.30 24.89 -12.12
CA VAL A 20 -0.68 24.83 -11.02
C VAL A 20 -0.19 23.84 -9.98
N VAL A 21 -0.12 24.28 -8.72
CA VAL A 21 0.19 23.43 -7.57
C VAL A 21 -1.09 23.22 -6.78
N THR A 22 -1.59 21.99 -6.76
CA THR A 22 -2.75 21.59 -5.94
C THR A 22 -2.26 20.88 -4.70
N ILE A 23 -2.47 21.46 -3.51
CA ILE A 23 -1.90 20.96 -2.25
C ILE A 23 -2.62 19.70 -1.77
N GLU A 24 -3.93 19.58 -2.01
CA GLU A 24 -4.73 18.40 -1.66
C GLU A 24 -5.42 17.85 -2.90
N SER A 25 -4.82 16.87 -3.53
CA SER A 25 -5.45 16.12 -4.61
C SER A 25 -6.08 14.84 -4.06
N SER A 26 -7.37 14.65 -4.31
CA SER A 26 -8.08 13.40 -4.02
C SER A 26 -7.79 12.38 -5.12
N ILE A 27 -6.74 11.57 -4.95
CA ILE A 27 -6.45 10.49 -5.87
C ILE A 27 -7.12 9.20 -5.35
N PRO A 28 -8.10 8.64 -6.07
CA PRO A 28 -8.82 7.46 -5.60
C PRO A 28 -7.87 6.26 -5.49
N LYS A 29 -8.02 5.51 -4.41
CA LYS A 29 -7.25 4.27 -4.21
C LYS A 29 -7.61 3.26 -5.28
N SER A 30 -6.59 2.63 -5.89
CA SER A 30 -6.79 1.56 -6.86
C SER A 30 -7.66 0.43 -6.28
N LYS A 31 -8.73 0.07 -6.99
CA LYS A 31 -9.62 -1.05 -6.64
C LYS A 31 -9.02 -2.41 -7.04
N LEU A 32 -7.90 -2.41 -7.78
CA LEU A 32 -7.24 -3.64 -8.22
C LEU A 32 -6.69 -4.43 -7.03
N PHE A 33 -6.94 -5.72 -7.05
CA PHE A 33 -6.33 -6.63 -6.09
C PHE A 33 -4.83 -6.74 -6.39
N ARG A 34 -4.02 -6.50 -5.35
CA ARG A 34 -2.57 -6.73 -5.39
C ARG A 34 -2.21 -7.72 -4.31
N PHE A 35 -1.54 -8.79 -4.71
CA PHE A 35 -0.95 -9.73 -3.78
C PHE A 35 0.32 -9.11 -3.17
N GLU A 36 0.44 -9.14 -1.85
CA GLU A 36 1.63 -8.62 -1.15
C GLU A 36 2.54 -9.78 -0.74
N ASN A 37 3.82 -9.71 -1.08
CA ASN A 37 4.75 -10.82 -0.86
C ASN A 37 4.93 -11.16 0.62
N PHE A 38 4.88 -10.18 1.52
CA PHE A 38 5.00 -10.41 2.96
C PHE A 38 3.86 -11.27 3.54
N TRP A 39 2.72 -11.41 2.82
CA TRP A 39 1.62 -12.28 3.27
C TRP A 39 2.05 -13.74 3.40
N ILE A 40 3.01 -14.19 2.57
CA ILE A 40 3.53 -15.57 2.60
C ILE A 40 4.15 -15.89 3.96
N ASN A 41 4.76 -14.89 4.59
CA ASN A 41 5.44 -15.02 5.88
C ASN A 41 4.50 -14.78 7.07
N HIS A 42 3.23 -14.45 6.80
CA HIS A 42 2.25 -14.19 7.85
C HIS A 42 1.61 -15.50 8.32
N SER A 43 1.52 -15.67 9.66
CA SER A 43 0.77 -16.78 10.24
C SER A 43 -0.69 -16.75 9.76
N GLY A 44 -1.24 -17.90 9.42
CA GLY A 44 -2.60 -18.01 8.88
C GLY A 44 -2.73 -17.85 7.37
N PHE A 45 -1.69 -17.40 6.64
CA PHE A 45 -1.76 -17.29 5.17
C PHE A 45 -2.03 -18.64 4.51
N MET A 46 -1.26 -19.66 4.85
CA MET A 46 -1.39 -21.00 4.27
C MET A 46 -2.74 -21.65 4.61
N GLU A 47 -3.27 -21.38 5.80
CA GLU A 47 -4.61 -21.86 6.22
C GLU A 47 -5.70 -21.28 5.34
N VAL A 48 -5.66 -19.97 5.07
CA VAL A 48 -6.61 -19.30 4.17
C VAL A 48 -6.49 -19.83 2.74
N VAL A 49 -5.28 -20.06 2.25
CA VAL A 49 -5.04 -20.62 0.92
C VAL A 49 -5.62 -22.05 0.84
N ALA A 50 -5.31 -22.91 1.80
CA ALA A 50 -5.81 -24.27 1.85
C ALA A 50 -7.34 -24.32 1.95
N ALA A 51 -7.92 -23.55 2.86
CA ALA A 51 -9.38 -23.46 3.05
C ALA A 51 -10.09 -22.93 1.79
N SER A 52 -9.50 -21.95 1.11
CA SER A 52 -10.05 -21.43 -0.14
C SER A 52 -9.96 -22.45 -1.28
N TRP A 53 -8.82 -23.15 -1.37
CA TRP A 53 -8.57 -24.11 -2.44
C TRP A 53 -9.39 -25.39 -2.30
N SER A 54 -9.73 -25.81 -1.09
CA SER A 54 -10.58 -26.98 -0.81
C SER A 54 -12.07 -26.77 -1.13
N LYS A 55 -12.53 -25.51 -1.30
CA LYS A 55 -13.94 -25.23 -1.63
C LYS A 55 -14.34 -25.95 -2.93
N ALA A 56 -15.52 -26.58 -2.92
CA ALA A 56 -16.07 -27.22 -4.11
C ALA A 56 -16.24 -26.20 -5.25
N CYS A 57 -15.93 -26.62 -6.46
CA CYS A 57 -15.99 -25.76 -7.64
C CYS A 57 -16.48 -26.54 -8.85
N HIS A 58 -17.69 -26.26 -9.29
CA HIS A 58 -18.25 -26.83 -10.52
C HIS A 58 -17.89 -25.88 -11.70
N ALA A 59 -17.29 -26.45 -12.73
CA ALA A 59 -16.90 -25.71 -13.93
C ALA A 59 -16.88 -26.67 -15.13
N PRO A 60 -17.17 -26.20 -16.36
CA PRO A 60 -17.31 -27.06 -17.54
C PRO A 60 -15.98 -27.71 -17.97
N ASN A 61 -14.84 -27.10 -17.65
CA ASN A 61 -13.52 -27.63 -17.99
C ASN A 61 -12.48 -27.25 -16.94
N ALA A 62 -11.26 -27.81 -17.05
CA ALA A 62 -10.17 -27.59 -16.12
C ALA A 62 -9.72 -26.11 -16.04
N ALA A 63 -9.65 -25.41 -17.18
CA ALA A 63 -9.24 -24.00 -17.23
C ALA A 63 -10.26 -23.11 -16.49
N ALA A 64 -11.55 -23.27 -16.76
CA ALA A 64 -12.62 -22.56 -16.07
C ALA A 64 -12.62 -22.85 -14.57
N ARG A 65 -12.31 -24.08 -14.16
CA ARG A 65 -12.18 -24.49 -12.77
C ARG A 65 -11.04 -23.75 -12.07
N ILE A 66 -9.86 -23.67 -12.70
CA ILE A 66 -8.71 -22.93 -12.16
C ILE A 66 -9.05 -21.44 -12.04
N CYS A 67 -9.60 -20.82 -13.08
CA CYS A 67 -10.00 -19.42 -13.05
C CYS A 67 -10.99 -19.12 -11.91
N LYS A 68 -11.99 -19.99 -11.71
CA LYS A 68 -12.97 -19.83 -10.64
C LYS A 68 -12.32 -20.00 -9.24
N LYS A 69 -11.43 -20.99 -9.08
CA LYS A 69 -10.66 -21.16 -7.83
C LYS A 69 -9.78 -19.96 -7.52
N LEU A 70 -9.06 -19.43 -8.50
CA LEU A 70 -8.23 -18.22 -8.34
C LEU A 70 -9.09 -16.99 -8.00
N LYS A 71 -10.29 -16.86 -8.59
CA LYS A 71 -11.23 -15.78 -8.24
C LYS A 71 -11.69 -15.89 -6.79
N THR A 72 -12.02 -17.09 -6.32
CA THR A 72 -12.40 -17.36 -4.93
C THR A 72 -11.24 -17.08 -3.98
N LEU A 73 -10.04 -17.57 -4.29
CA LEU A 73 -8.84 -17.32 -3.50
C LEU A 73 -8.55 -15.81 -3.37
N ARG A 74 -8.65 -15.06 -4.49
CA ARG A 74 -8.48 -13.60 -4.46
C ARG A 74 -9.49 -12.93 -3.54
N TYR A 75 -10.74 -13.38 -3.53
CA TYR A 75 -11.76 -12.84 -2.64
C TYR A 75 -11.45 -13.14 -1.17
N ASP A 76 -11.08 -14.39 -0.84
CA ASP A 76 -10.76 -14.82 0.52
C ASP A 76 -9.51 -14.11 1.05
N LEU A 77 -8.46 -13.99 0.23
CA LEU A 77 -7.25 -13.24 0.57
C LEU A 77 -7.54 -11.74 0.77
N LYS A 78 -8.38 -11.15 -0.07
CA LYS A 78 -8.79 -9.74 0.10
C LYS A 78 -9.55 -9.52 1.40
N ARG A 79 -10.36 -10.49 1.84
CA ARG A 79 -11.08 -10.43 3.12
C ARG A 79 -10.13 -10.58 4.30
N TRP A 80 -9.28 -11.61 4.26
CA TRP A 80 -8.29 -11.89 5.29
C TRP A 80 -7.28 -10.74 5.45
N SER A 81 -6.82 -10.16 4.36
CA SER A 81 -5.81 -9.07 4.39
C SER A 81 -6.32 -7.76 4.97
N ARG A 82 -7.62 -7.60 5.22
CA ARG A 82 -8.17 -6.37 5.83
C ARG A 82 -7.60 -6.11 7.22
N ASP A 83 -7.37 -7.17 7.99
CA ASP A 83 -6.81 -7.05 9.34
C ASP A 83 -5.32 -6.76 9.30
N ILE A 84 -4.61 -7.29 8.29
CA ILE A 84 -3.19 -7.03 8.05
C ILE A 84 -2.94 -5.64 7.43
N SER A 85 -3.93 -5.07 6.75
CA SER A 85 -3.86 -3.73 6.13
C SER A 85 -3.69 -2.60 7.16
N LYS A 86 -3.81 -2.90 8.46
CA LYS A 86 -3.59 -1.97 9.57
C LYS A 86 -2.11 -1.85 9.98
N LEU A 87 -1.18 -2.34 9.15
CA LEU A 87 0.25 -2.38 9.46
C LEU A 87 0.79 -1.03 10.01
N LYS A 88 0.39 0.09 9.39
CA LYS A 88 0.79 1.42 9.87
C LYS A 88 0.30 1.70 11.30
N ILE A 89 -0.94 1.33 11.61
CA ILE A 89 -1.54 1.54 12.94
C ILE A 89 -0.86 0.63 13.97
N ILE A 90 -0.59 -0.63 13.61
CA ILE A 90 0.06 -1.59 14.52
C ILE A 90 1.49 -1.14 14.84
N ILE A 91 2.24 -0.64 13.85
CA ILE A 91 3.58 -0.06 14.04
C ILE A 91 3.49 1.16 14.97
N GLN A 92 2.54 2.05 14.74
CA GLN A 92 2.35 3.23 15.58
C GLN A 92 2.04 2.84 17.02
N ASN A 93 1.06 1.96 17.25
CA ASN A 93 0.69 1.47 18.58
C ASN A 93 1.88 0.78 19.30
N SER A 94 2.70 0.03 18.54
CA SER A 94 3.90 -0.61 19.10
C SER A 94 4.93 0.41 19.55
N ASN A 95 5.15 1.47 18.77
CA ASN A 95 6.05 2.57 19.13
C ASN A 95 5.53 3.34 20.34
N GLU A 96 4.25 3.64 20.42
CA GLU A 96 3.62 4.31 21.58
C GLU A 96 3.75 3.46 22.83
N SER A 97 3.53 2.14 22.72
CA SER A 97 3.72 1.22 23.84
C SER A 97 5.18 1.15 24.32
N LEU A 98 6.15 1.18 23.41
CA LEU A 98 7.56 1.24 23.76
C LEU A 98 7.90 2.57 24.46
N ALA A 99 7.40 3.70 23.96
CA ALA A 99 7.61 5.01 24.58
C ALA A 99 7.00 5.07 26.00
N MET A 100 5.84 4.42 26.22
CA MET A 100 5.29 4.30 27.59
C MET A 100 6.21 3.51 28.51
N MET A 101 6.84 2.44 28.00
CA MET A 101 7.79 1.64 28.80
C MET A 101 9.07 2.40 29.09
N ASP A 102 9.57 3.19 28.14
CA ASP A 102 10.73 4.07 28.35
C ASP A 102 10.43 5.12 29.43
N ASN A 103 9.24 5.75 29.38
CA ASN A 103 8.79 6.70 30.42
C ASN A 103 8.62 6.05 31.82
N LEU A 104 8.30 4.75 31.87
CA LEU A 104 8.24 4.03 33.16
C LEU A 104 9.64 3.75 33.68
N GLU A 105 10.58 3.38 32.81
CA GLU A 105 11.97 3.10 33.17
C GLU A 105 12.68 4.35 33.72
N ASP A 106 12.35 5.54 33.20
CA ASP A 106 12.85 6.82 33.71
C ASP A 106 12.40 7.10 35.18
N LYS A 107 11.27 6.51 35.59
CA LYS A 107 10.72 6.72 36.95
C LYS A 107 11.10 5.61 37.92
N ARG A 108 11.28 4.40 37.46
CA ARG A 108 11.64 3.21 38.25
C ARG A 108 12.19 2.10 37.37
N PRO A 109 13.02 1.21 37.86
CA PRO A 109 13.42 0.01 37.14
C PRO A 109 12.21 -0.82 36.69
N LEU A 110 12.27 -1.38 35.47
CA LEU A 110 11.23 -2.26 34.96
C LEU A 110 11.25 -3.60 35.71
N PHE A 111 10.09 -4.15 36.01
CA PHE A 111 9.96 -5.52 36.48
C PHE A 111 10.36 -6.53 35.39
N ILE A 112 10.67 -7.76 35.80
CA ILE A 112 11.07 -8.82 34.87
C ILE A 112 10.03 -9.04 33.78
N GLN A 113 8.74 -9.03 34.14
CA GLN A 113 7.63 -9.20 33.19
C GLN A 113 7.55 -8.04 32.18
N GLU A 114 7.73 -6.81 32.64
CA GLU A 114 7.76 -5.61 31.80
C GLU A 114 8.95 -5.63 30.84
N SER A 115 10.13 -6.00 31.35
CA SER A 115 11.33 -6.13 30.53
C SER A 115 11.18 -7.23 29.45
N ASN A 116 10.57 -8.37 29.78
CA ASN A 116 10.28 -9.43 28.83
C ASN A 116 9.26 -9.00 27.78
N PHE A 117 8.19 -8.32 28.19
CA PHE A 117 7.21 -7.76 27.27
C PHE A 117 7.86 -6.76 26.31
N ARG A 118 8.71 -5.86 26.80
CA ARG A 118 9.47 -4.90 25.99
C ARG A 118 10.33 -5.61 24.92
N LYS A 119 11.01 -6.72 25.27
CA LYS A 119 11.81 -7.52 24.34
C LYS A 119 10.93 -8.11 23.24
N ILE A 120 9.81 -8.73 23.62
CA ILE A 120 8.84 -9.30 22.66
C ILE A 120 8.30 -8.21 21.75
N LEU A 121 7.93 -7.06 22.29
CA LEU A 121 7.38 -5.94 21.53
C LEU A 121 8.41 -5.36 20.56
N LYS A 122 9.68 -5.24 20.95
CA LYS A 122 10.77 -4.82 20.04
C LYS A 122 10.97 -5.80 18.89
N SER A 123 10.98 -7.11 19.17
CA SER A 123 11.09 -8.15 18.13
C SER A 123 9.89 -8.12 17.17
N HIS A 124 8.68 -7.94 17.72
CA HIS A 124 7.47 -7.81 16.91
C HIS A 124 7.52 -6.55 16.02
N LEU A 125 7.90 -5.41 16.58
CA LEU A 125 8.06 -4.17 15.82
C LEU A 125 9.07 -4.32 14.68
N GLN A 126 10.19 -5.00 14.91
CA GLN A 126 11.18 -5.26 13.87
C GLN A 126 10.58 -6.08 12.71
N THR A 127 9.78 -7.09 12.99
CA THR A 127 9.07 -7.88 11.97
C THR A 127 8.07 -7.02 11.19
N LEU A 128 7.32 -6.15 11.88
CA LEU A 128 6.37 -5.24 11.23
C LEU A 128 7.08 -4.23 10.32
N LEU A 129 8.23 -3.72 10.72
CA LEU A 129 9.05 -2.81 9.91
C LEU A 129 9.61 -3.52 8.67
N GLN A 130 9.99 -4.80 8.77
CA GLN A 130 10.37 -5.59 7.60
C GLN A 130 9.20 -5.74 6.63
N PHE A 131 7.99 -6.05 7.10
CA PHE A 131 6.80 -6.11 6.24
C PHE A 131 6.50 -4.77 5.58
N GLN A 132 6.67 -3.66 6.30
CA GLN A 132 6.52 -2.32 5.75
C GLN A 132 7.56 -2.02 4.67
N ASN A 133 8.79 -2.43 4.88
CA ASN A 133 9.88 -2.29 3.91
C ASN A 133 9.59 -3.09 2.63
N GLU A 134 9.19 -4.35 2.75
CA GLU A 134 8.80 -5.18 1.59
C GLU A 134 7.62 -4.57 0.82
N TYR A 135 6.62 -4.05 1.53
CA TYR A 135 5.47 -3.38 0.96
C TYR A 135 5.88 -2.18 0.09
N TRP A 136 6.76 -1.31 0.60
CA TRP A 136 7.20 -0.12 -0.12
C TRP A 136 8.20 -0.45 -1.23
N ARG A 137 9.13 -1.38 -0.99
CA ARG A 137 10.08 -1.86 -2.01
C ARG A 137 9.38 -2.39 -3.25
N LYS A 138 8.30 -3.14 -3.07
CA LYS A 138 7.49 -3.64 -4.19
C LYS A 138 6.82 -2.51 -4.98
N ARG A 139 6.42 -1.44 -4.31
CA ARG A 139 5.74 -0.31 -4.95
C ARG A 139 6.68 0.64 -5.68
N CYS A 140 7.87 0.83 -5.19
CA CYS A 140 8.87 1.69 -5.87
C CYS A 140 9.42 1.07 -7.16
N THR A 141 9.28 -0.25 -7.36
CA THR A 141 9.69 -1.02 -8.57
C THR A 141 11.17 -0.88 -8.94
N ILE A 142 12.02 -0.43 -8.02
CA ILE A 142 13.46 -0.32 -8.27
C ILE A 142 14.10 -1.70 -8.05
N ARG A 143 14.43 -2.36 -9.15
CA ARG A 143 15.08 -3.68 -9.13
C ARG A 143 16.54 -3.63 -8.65
N TYR A 144 17.18 -2.45 -8.72
CA TYR A 144 18.62 -2.27 -8.47
C TYR A 144 18.99 -2.13 -6.99
N PHE A 145 18.05 -1.77 -6.11
CA PHE A 145 18.33 -1.65 -4.68
C PHE A 145 18.11 -2.97 -3.94
N ARG A 146 18.94 -3.98 -4.24
CA ARG A 146 18.95 -5.23 -3.45
C ARG A 146 19.53 -5.04 -2.04
N PHE A 147 20.31 -3.98 -1.82
CA PHE A 147 21.08 -3.74 -0.62
C PHE A 147 21.02 -2.26 -0.13
N ALA A 148 20.06 -1.48 -0.62
CA ALA A 148 19.89 -0.14 -0.07
C ALA A 148 19.36 -0.28 1.37
N ASP A 149 20.06 0.40 2.25
CA ASP A 149 19.70 0.64 3.63
C ASP A 149 18.18 0.79 3.79
N GLU A 150 17.62 0.35 4.90
CA GLU A 150 16.17 0.28 5.19
C GLU A 150 15.47 1.65 5.14
N ASN A 151 15.75 2.43 4.09
CA ASN A 151 15.24 3.80 3.93
C ASN A 151 13.80 3.77 3.37
N ASN A 152 12.86 3.39 4.22
CA ASN A 152 11.43 3.42 3.93
C ASN A 152 10.96 4.77 3.35
N LYS A 153 11.58 5.89 3.73
CA LYS A 153 11.24 7.22 3.22
C LYS A 153 11.55 7.36 1.73
N LEU A 154 12.69 6.84 1.28
CA LEU A 154 13.06 6.82 -0.15
C LEU A 154 12.05 5.99 -0.96
N PHE A 155 11.73 4.78 -0.51
CA PHE A 155 10.78 3.92 -1.19
C PHE A 155 9.36 4.50 -1.22
N GLN A 156 8.94 5.16 -0.14
CA GLN A 156 7.68 5.89 -0.07
C GLN A 156 7.65 7.06 -1.06
N SER A 157 8.72 7.84 -1.13
CA SER A 157 8.87 8.97 -2.04
C SER A 157 8.77 8.52 -3.50
N LEU A 158 9.53 7.50 -3.90
CA LEU A 158 9.55 6.97 -5.25
C LEU A 158 8.20 6.31 -5.64
N ALA A 159 7.56 5.60 -4.72
CA ALA A 159 6.24 5.03 -4.96
C ALA A 159 5.18 6.13 -5.14
N THR A 160 5.27 7.20 -4.37
CA THR A 160 4.37 8.35 -4.47
C THR A 160 4.60 9.12 -5.77
N GLU A 161 5.86 9.36 -6.16
CA GLU A 161 6.22 10.01 -7.41
C GLU A 161 5.68 9.23 -8.62
N ARG A 162 5.91 7.92 -8.65
CA ARG A 162 5.38 7.06 -9.70
C ARG A 162 3.85 7.05 -9.75
N TYR A 163 3.19 7.06 -8.60
CA TYR A 163 1.74 7.12 -8.53
C TYR A 163 1.21 8.43 -9.12
N ARG A 164 1.86 9.54 -8.82
CA ARG A 164 1.56 10.86 -9.38
C ARG A 164 1.79 10.90 -10.89
N HIS A 165 2.92 10.40 -11.35
CA HIS A 165 3.27 10.35 -12.77
C HIS A 165 2.27 9.53 -13.60
N ASN A 166 1.71 8.46 -13.02
CA ASN A 166 0.72 7.61 -13.68
C ASN A 166 -0.74 8.09 -13.45
N SER A 167 -0.96 9.19 -12.74
CA SER A 167 -2.29 9.75 -12.55
C SER A 167 -2.60 10.75 -13.67
N ILE A 168 -3.79 10.64 -14.24
CA ILE A 168 -4.30 11.63 -15.20
C ILE A 168 -4.95 12.75 -14.40
N ALA A 169 -4.28 13.90 -14.30
CA ALA A 169 -4.76 15.05 -13.54
C ALA A 169 -6.04 15.63 -14.15
N MET A 170 -6.03 15.78 -15.48
CA MET A 170 -7.13 16.38 -16.26
C MET A 170 -7.24 15.61 -17.59
N LEU A 171 -8.46 15.38 -18.04
CA LEU A 171 -8.77 14.91 -19.38
C LEU A 171 -9.62 15.96 -20.08
N ARG A 172 -9.36 16.21 -21.35
CA ARG A 172 -10.15 17.12 -22.17
C ARG A 172 -10.86 16.34 -23.27
N ASP A 173 -12.17 16.46 -23.32
CA ASP A 173 -13.00 15.90 -24.37
C ASP A 173 -13.74 17.07 -25.09
N GLY A 174 -13.24 17.42 -26.29
CA GLY A 174 -13.66 18.65 -26.96
C GLY A 174 -13.29 19.90 -26.12
N ASP A 175 -14.30 20.69 -25.77
CA ASP A 175 -14.15 21.90 -24.96
C ASP A 175 -14.41 21.67 -23.45
N VAL A 176 -14.72 20.45 -23.03
CA VAL A 176 -15.02 20.10 -21.65
C VAL A 176 -13.79 19.56 -20.95
N GLU A 177 -13.38 20.20 -19.88
CA GLU A 177 -12.30 19.74 -19.00
C GLU A 177 -12.86 18.92 -17.85
N MET A 178 -12.34 17.69 -17.69
CA MET A 178 -12.77 16.75 -16.67
C MET A 178 -11.67 16.56 -15.62
N HIS A 179 -11.99 16.86 -14.39
CA HIS A 179 -11.09 16.72 -13.25
C HIS A 179 -11.47 15.52 -12.38
N ASP A 180 -12.77 15.16 -12.38
CA ASP A 180 -13.22 14.02 -11.58
C ASP A 180 -12.84 12.67 -12.20
N HIS A 181 -12.59 11.69 -11.34
CA HIS A 181 -12.12 10.35 -11.79
C HIS A 181 -13.21 9.59 -12.54
N ALA A 182 -14.45 9.71 -12.09
CA ALA A 182 -15.58 9.02 -12.71
C ALA A 182 -15.84 9.53 -14.13
N ASP A 183 -15.75 10.83 -14.36
CA ASP A 183 -15.93 11.45 -15.65
C ASP A 183 -14.82 11.04 -16.63
N LYS A 184 -13.55 11.05 -16.16
CA LYS A 184 -12.39 10.58 -16.93
C LYS A 184 -12.50 9.10 -17.30
N GLU A 185 -12.95 8.24 -16.36
CA GLU A 185 -13.18 6.82 -16.60
C GLU A 185 -14.25 6.61 -17.67
N GLY A 186 -15.32 7.40 -17.62
CA GLY A 186 -16.42 7.35 -18.60
C GLY A 186 -15.98 7.65 -20.03
N VAL A 187 -15.05 8.58 -20.23
CA VAL A 187 -14.51 8.90 -21.56
C VAL A 187 -13.54 7.85 -22.05
N LEU A 188 -12.62 7.39 -21.17
CA LEU A 188 -11.62 6.38 -21.53
C LEU A 188 -12.20 4.99 -21.85
N ILE A 189 -13.43 4.70 -21.40
CA ILE A 189 -14.10 3.43 -21.70
C ILE A 189 -14.89 3.52 -23.01
N ARG A 190 -15.26 4.72 -23.46
CA ARG A 190 -16.01 4.93 -24.72
C ARG A 190 -15.13 4.94 -25.98
N THR A 191 -13.81 5.08 -25.81
CA THR A 191 -12.81 5.04 -26.88
C THR A 191 -12.25 3.64 -27.03
#